data_da3c08615c0a607eb4d4a9677d867f73
#
_entry.id   da3c08615c0a607eb4d4a9677d867f73
#
_cell.length_a   1.000
_cell.length_b   1.000
_cell.length_c   1.000
_cell.angle_alpha   90.00
_cell.angle_beta   90.00
_cell.angle_gamma   90.00
#
_symmetry.space_group_name_H-M   'P 1'
#
loop_
_entity.id
_entity.type
_entity.pdbx_description
1 polymer ?
#
loop_
_entity_poly.entity_id
_entity_poly.type
_entity_poly.pdbx_seq_one_letter_code
_entity_poly.pdbx_strand_id
1 'polypeptide(L)'
;MEIQDLAKAIDGKLYGNDDFFSIDGFTGKFTFLNDSHTGDIVIRHWINKTGIKMAFDKNIACLITQTPKDCAIEMAEKLNFPLIVCDKIELANAYALSHTIDKFSPNSTNVIITGTNGKSTTSHLIYHILKNAGYHVLTNTDSESEFNTLIDPMVSKLISDEVIENGEPDYLVIEVSEVQGWLGNLMENHAALMSAAVNPKVGVITNIAMDHIGLVNSIDDVFREISTVPDAIGDGVCVVNFDDDLVMKLNVRNPFYTSMSELNDENAVYYNGLGIVYDNQTILTNDELPFTGHHFIQNILSAVGAAISLGLDIHVIEDGVKSYKALNRRFAKLNDEPLIYDDFAHNPDGIRATISETKKLLPDNQTLYVVCAIRGSRGVEINQLNVEALVESMDDSIELILSSSNDVVNDLNFVEEDEREVFFNTLNENNVEFIHYDNLKECLSDTYNKADKKDIILLIGAQGMDPAESLLKDII
;
A
#
# COMPACT_ATOMS: atom_id res chain seq x y z
N MET A 1 -12.60 24.92 15.92
CA MET A 1 -12.22 23.72 16.72
C MET A 1 -11.44 24.20 17.92
N GLU A 2 -11.84 23.81 19.10
CA GLU A 2 -11.05 24.06 20.31
C GLU A 2 -10.10 22.88 20.54
N ILE A 3 -8.91 23.16 21.05
CA ILE A 3 -7.90 22.11 21.28
C ILE A 3 -8.38 21.07 22.31
N GLN A 4 -9.19 21.50 23.27
CA GLN A 4 -9.83 20.59 24.23
C GLN A 4 -10.81 19.62 23.56
N ASP A 5 -11.56 20.07 22.54
CA ASP A 5 -12.47 19.19 21.79
C ASP A 5 -11.70 18.20 20.92
N LEU A 6 -10.59 18.64 20.34
CA LEU A 6 -9.65 17.75 19.64
C LEU A 6 -9.10 16.69 20.60
N ALA A 7 -8.61 17.10 21.77
CA ALA A 7 -8.09 16.16 22.77
C ALA A 7 -9.14 15.11 23.17
N LYS A 8 -10.40 15.52 23.40
CA LYS A 8 -11.49 14.58 23.71
C LYS A 8 -11.81 13.64 22.54
N ALA A 9 -11.81 14.17 21.30
CA ALA A 9 -12.16 13.38 20.12
C ALA A 9 -11.16 12.24 19.84
N ILE A 10 -9.89 12.41 20.28
CA ILE A 10 -8.84 11.42 20.11
C ILE A 10 -8.46 10.68 21.40
N ASP A 11 -9.33 10.77 22.41
CA ASP A 11 -9.11 10.19 23.76
C ASP A 11 -7.74 10.58 24.35
N GLY A 12 -7.36 11.83 24.15
CA GLY A 12 -6.06 12.38 24.53
C GLY A 12 -6.13 13.29 25.74
N LYS A 13 -5.01 13.43 26.44
CA LYS A 13 -4.84 14.37 27.56
C LYS A 13 -4.06 15.59 27.14
N LEU A 14 -4.63 16.77 27.37
CA LEU A 14 -3.99 18.05 27.10
C LEU A 14 -3.07 18.46 28.24
N TYR A 15 -1.88 18.92 27.91
CA TYR A 15 -0.86 19.53 28.78
C TYR A 15 -0.49 20.91 28.24
N GLY A 16 0.07 21.76 29.11
CA GLY A 16 0.48 23.11 28.77
C GLY A 16 -0.68 24.10 28.95
N ASN A 17 -1.14 24.73 27.90
CA ASN A 17 -2.11 25.80 28.00
C ASN A 17 -3.57 25.31 28.02
N ASP A 18 -4.30 25.59 29.09
CA ASP A 18 -5.72 25.28 29.25
C ASP A 18 -6.65 26.39 28.66
N ASP A 19 -6.13 27.62 28.46
CA ASP A 19 -6.95 28.81 28.07
C ASP A 19 -6.95 29.05 26.54
N PHE A 20 -6.70 28.04 25.72
CA PHE A 20 -6.12 28.35 24.47
C PHE A 20 -6.82 28.01 23.18
N PHE A 21 -6.52 28.84 22.28
CA PHE A 21 -6.79 28.97 20.85
C PHE A 21 -8.25 28.74 20.45
N SER A 22 -8.97 29.84 20.50
CA SER A 22 -9.95 30.06 19.44
C SER A 22 -9.24 29.96 18.10
N ILE A 23 -9.86 29.35 17.18
CA ILE A 23 -9.41 28.93 15.84
C ILE A 23 -8.82 30.05 14.97
N ASP A 24 -8.74 31.28 15.41
CA ASP A 24 -8.25 32.43 14.64
C ASP A 24 -6.77 32.30 14.18
N GLY A 25 -6.05 31.31 14.70
CA GLY A 25 -4.70 30.98 14.26
C GLY A 25 -4.49 29.58 13.69
N PHE A 26 -5.54 28.71 13.67
CA PHE A 26 -5.41 27.35 13.15
C PHE A 26 -5.61 27.31 11.64
N THR A 27 -4.60 26.85 10.89
CA THR A 27 -4.67 26.77 9.43
C THR A 27 -5.64 25.68 8.93
N GLY A 28 -5.95 24.68 9.76
CA GLY A 28 -6.69 23.48 9.42
C GLY A 28 -5.82 22.36 8.89
N LYS A 29 -4.51 22.56 8.85
CA LYS A 29 -3.55 21.57 8.37
C LYS A 29 -3.04 20.69 9.49
N PHE A 30 -2.94 19.40 9.21
CA PHE A 30 -2.21 18.43 9.99
C PHE A 30 -0.93 18.03 9.23
N THR A 31 0.22 18.04 9.90
CA THR A 31 1.51 17.88 9.22
C THR A 31 2.60 17.32 10.14
N PHE A 32 3.80 17.16 9.59
CA PHE A 32 5.01 16.80 10.32
C PHE A 32 5.70 18.02 10.93
N LEU A 33 6.47 17.80 12.00
CA LEU A 33 7.17 18.88 12.70
C LEU A 33 8.16 19.64 11.78
N ASN A 34 8.84 18.94 10.89
CA ASN A 34 9.81 19.58 10.00
C ASN A 34 9.13 20.49 8.97
N ASP A 35 7.96 20.08 8.47
CA ASP A 35 7.22 20.75 7.40
C ASP A 35 6.19 21.76 7.94
N SER A 36 6.05 21.87 9.27
CA SER A 36 5.03 22.70 9.90
C SER A 36 5.32 24.19 9.81
N HIS A 37 4.25 24.94 9.71
CA HIS A 37 4.20 26.40 9.73
C HIS A 37 3.34 26.91 10.90
N THR A 38 3.35 28.23 11.11
CA THR A 38 2.51 28.87 12.13
C THR A 38 1.03 28.48 11.99
N GLY A 39 0.44 28.00 13.08
CA GLY A 39 -0.97 27.61 13.15
C GLY A 39 -1.29 26.18 12.70
N ASP A 40 -0.32 25.40 12.26
CA ASP A 40 -0.52 23.97 11.94
C ASP A 40 -0.65 23.11 13.20
N ILE A 41 -1.26 21.93 13.08
CA ILE A 41 -1.21 20.87 14.09
C ILE A 41 -0.22 19.81 13.65
N VAL A 42 0.67 19.42 14.55
CA VAL A 42 1.69 18.41 14.30
C VAL A 42 1.30 17.09 14.97
N ILE A 43 1.41 15.98 14.23
CA ILE A 43 1.25 14.62 14.77
C ILE A 43 2.59 13.89 14.69
N ARG A 44 3.02 13.29 15.82
CA ARG A 44 4.22 12.45 15.89
C ARG A 44 4.05 11.31 16.86
N HIS A 45 4.55 10.12 16.50
CA HIS A 45 4.55 8.95 17.40
C HIS A 45 5.28 9.22 18.72
N TRP A 46 6.41 9.91 18.67
CA TRP A 46 7.14 10.31 19.89
C TRP A 46 7.70 11.72 19.75
N ILE A 47 7.89 12.39 20.88
CA ILE A 47 8.47 13.72 20.97
C ILE A 47 9.30 13.88 22.24
N ASN A 48 10.38 14.64 22.18
CA ASN A 48 11.20 15.02 23.32
C ASN A 48 11.16 16.53 23.58
N LYS A 49 11.82 16.99 24.65
CA LYS A 49 11.87 18.41 25.01
C LYS A 49 12.40 19.33 23.90
N THR A 50 13.34 18.84 23.06
CA THR A 50 13.88 19.61 21.94
C THR A 50 12.82 19.79 20.85
N GLY A 51 12.08 18.74 20.54
CA GLY A 51 10.96 18.79 19.61
C GLY A 51 9.83 19.73 20.08
N ILE A 52 9.50 19.72 21.38
CA ILE A 52 8.53 20.67 21.95
C ILE A 52 9.01 22.12 21.77
N LYS A 53 10.30 22.39 22.04
CA LYS A 53 10.85 23.73 21.83
C LYS A 53 10.80 24.15 20.37
N MET A 54 11.16 23.24 19.45
CA MET A 54 11.07 23.51 18.01
C MET A 54 9.63 23.81 17.57
N ALA A 55 8.65 23.07 18.08
CA ALA A 55 7.24 23.29 17.83
C ALA A 55 6.77 24.68 18.34
N PHE A 56 7.19 25.06 19.54
CA PHE A 56 6.92 26.37 20.13
C PHE A 56 7.55 27.50 19.31
N ASP A 57 8.83 27.38 18.93
CA ASP A 57 9.56 28.38 18.15
C ASP A 57 8.96 28.57 16.73
N LYS A 58 8.36 27.53 16.16
CA LYS A 58 7.61 27.58 14.90
C LYS A 58 6.19 28.16 15.05
N ASN A 59 5.75 28.38 16.27
CA ASN A 59 4.41 28.90 16.58
C ASN A 59 3.29 28.03 15.98
N ILE A 60 3.45 26.69 16.07
CA ILE A 60 2.37 25.75 15.70
C ILE A 60 1.24 25.78 16.73
N ALA A 61 0.02 25.45 16.30
CA ALA A 61 -1.15 25.53 17.15
C ALA A 61 -1.16 24.47 18.27
N CYS A 62 -0.75 23.24 17.96
CA CYS A 62 -0.75 22.12 18.89
C CYS A 62 0.17 21.01 18.38
N LEU A 63 0.72 20.21 19.31
CA LEU A 63 1.42 18.97 18.98
C LEU A 63 0.70 17.79 19.63
N ILE A 64 0.51 16.70 18.86
CA ILE A 64 -0.11 15.46 19.30
C ILE A 64 0.96 14.37 19.27
N THR A 65 1.06 13.59 20.34
CA THR A 65 2.02 12.47 20.42
C THR A 65 1.48 11.30 21.22
N GLN A 66 1.96 10.10 20.92
CA GLN A 66 1.69 8.91 21.74
C GLN A 66 2.73 8.74 22.83
N THR A 67 4.00 9.02 22.52
CA THR A 67 5.12 8.73 23.44
C THR A 67 5.94 10.00 23.71
N PRO A 68 5.59 10.77 24.76
CA PRO A 68 6.44 11.87 25.22
C PRO A 68 7.70 11.32 25.91
N LYS A 69 8.88 11.83 25.53
CA LYS A 69 10.21 11.43 26.06
C LYS A 69 10.95 12.63 26.63
N ASP A 70 11.95 12.38 27.46
CA ASP A 70 12.95 13.36 27.91
C ASP A 70 12.36 14.69 28.38
N CYS A 71 11.46 14.68 29.36
CA CYS A 71 10.80 15.86 29.91
C CYS A 71 10.02 16.68 28.86
N ALA A 72 9.38 16.03 27.88
CA ALA A 72 8.55 16.72 26.87
C ALA A 72 7.33 17.40 27.50
N ILE A 73 6.65 16.72 28.45
CA ILE A 73 5.45 17.25 29.14
C ILE A 73 5.84 18.48 29.96
N GLU A 74 6.88 18.38 30.79
CA GLU A 74 7.34 19.50 31.63
C GLU A 74 7.78 20.69 30.79
N MET A 75 8.35 20.45 29.59
CA MET A 75 8.71 21.51 28.67
C MET A 75 7.48 22.18 28.06
N ALA A 76 6.46 21.43 27.69
CA ALA A 76 5.19 21.95 27.18
C ALA A 76 4.50 22.82 28.24
N GLU A 77 4.40 22.34 29.48
CA GLU A 77 3.86 23.09 30.61
C GLU A 77 4.65 24.38 30.87
N LYS A 78 6.00 24.30 30.91
CA LYS A 78 6.87 25.47 31.13
C LYS A 78 6.72 26.54 30.05
N LEU A 79 6.53 26.14 28.80
CA LEU A 79 6.36 27.04 27.66
C LEU A 79 4.89 27.48 27.47
N ASN A 80 3.98 26.95 28.28
CA ASN A 80 2.53 27.11 28.09
C ASN A 80 2.09 26.74 26.67
N PHE A 81 2.68 25.64 26.13
CA PHE A 81 2.49 25.16 24.77
C PHE A 81 1.52 23.97 24.74
N PRO A 82 0.50 23.95 23.86
CA PRO A 82 -0.48 22.87 23.80
C PRO A 82 0.17 21.56 23.31
N LEU A 83 0.21 20.55 24.18
CA LEU A 83 0.64 19.19 23.88
C LEU A 83 -0.49 18.22 24.25
N ILE A 84 -0.99 17.47 23.26
CA ILE A 84 -1.92 16.38 23.50
C ILE A 84 -1.15 15.06 23.50
N VAL A 85 -1.32 14.28 24.56
CA VAL A 85 -0.80 12.90 24.64
C VAL A 85 -1.97 11.93 24.55
N CYS A 86 -1.96 11.05 23.56
CA CYS A 86 -2.97 10.01 23.35
C CYS A 86 -2.33 8.61 23.36
N ASP A 87 -3.04 7.62 23.85
CA ASP A 87 -2.55 6.24 23.91
C ASP A 87 -2.54 5.57 22.53
N LYS A 88 -3.43 6.01 21.63
CA LYS A 88 -3.61 5.49 20.28
C LYS A 88 -3.45 6.62 19.25
N ILE A 89 -2.27 6.70 18.62
CA ILE A 89 -1.96 7.76 17.64
C ILE A 89 -2.81 7.63 16.37
N GLU A 90 -3.29 6.43 16.06
CA GLU A 90 -4.18 6.17 14.94
C GLU A 90 -5.51 6.94 15.06
N LEU A 91 -6.00 7.21 16.28
CA LEU A 91 -7.18 8.08 16.49
C LEU A 91 -6.90 9.51 16.05
N ALA A 92 -5.70 10.02 16.34
CA ALA A 92 -5.29 11.35 15.90
C ALA A 92 -5.16 11.44 14.38
N ASN A 93 -4.62 10.40 13.73
CA ASN A 93 -4.49 10.35 12.28
C ASN A 93 -5.85 10.21 11.58
N ALA A 94 -6.75 9.39 12.10
CA ALA A 94 -8.12 9.28 11.58
C ALA A 94 -8.88 10.61 11.72
N TYR A 95 -8.77 11.27 12.87
CA TYR A 95 -9.35 12.60 13.08
C TYR A 95 -8.77 13.62 12.09
N ALA A 96 -7.44 13.64 11.93
CA ALA A 96 -6.77 14.54 11.00
C ALA A 96 -7.24 14.32 9.56
N LEU A 97 -7.36 13.07 9.14
CA LEU A 97 -7.81 12.69 7.79
C LEU A 97 -9.27 13.15 7.55
N SER A 98 -10.17 12.80 8.46
CA SER A 98 -11.59 13.21 8.37
C SER A 98 -11.72 14.74 8.35
N HIS A 99 -11.08 15.44 9.29
CA HIS A 99 -11.11 16.90 9.35
C HIS A 99 -10.53 17.55 8.08
N THR A 100 -9.45 16.99 7.54
CA THR A 100 -8.81 17.51 6.32
C THR A 100 -9.73 17.34 5.12
N ILE A 101 -10.38 16.19 4.96
CA ILE A 101 -11.35 15.95 3.90
C ILE A 101 -12.52 16.91 4.04
N ASP A 102 -13.14 17.01 5.22
CA ASP A 102 -14.28 17.89 5.47
C ASP A 102 -13.97 19.37 5.20
N LYS A 103 -12.74 19.79 5.45
CA LYS A 103 -12.32 21.18 5.30
C LYS A 103 -11.84 21.54 3.90
N PHE A 104 -11.01 20.69 3.30
CA PHE A 104 -10.31 20.99 2.05
C PHE A 104 -10.94 20.31 0.83
N SER A 105 -11.71 19.23 1.04
CA SER A 105 -12.24 18.38 -0.04
C SER A 105 -13.69 17.95 0.21
N PRO A 106 -14.58 18.84 0.70
CA PRO A 106 -15.94 18.50 1.14
C PRO A 106 -16.85 17.98 0.01
N ASN A 107 -16.52 18.28 -1.26
CA ASN A 107 -17.33 17.88 -2.41
C ASN A 107 -16.70 16.74 -3.19
N SER A 108 -15.51 16.27 -2.83
CA SER A 108 -14.86 15.15 -3.49
C SER A 108 -15.63 13.85 -3.28
N THR A 109 -15.62 12.99 -4.29
CA THR A 109 -16.10 11.62 -4.17
C THR A 109 -14.96 10.73 -3.71
N ASN A 110 -15.12 10.08 -2.56
CA ASN A 110 -14.05 9.30 -1.94
C ASN A 110 -14.18 7.82 -2.26
N VAL A 111 -13.04 7.19 -2.53
CA VAL A 111 -12.90 5.75 -2.79
C VAL A 111 -11.81 5.23 -1.87
N ILE A 112 -12.05 4.08 -1.22
CA ILE A 112 -11.02 3.36 -0.48
C ILE A 112 -10.73 2.01 -1.10
N ILE A 113 -9.48 1.59 -0.98
CA ILE A 113 -9.05 0.26 -1.40
C ILE A 113 -8.27 -0.39 -0.25
N THR A 114 -8.69 -1.57 0.15
CA THR A 114 -8.02 -2.38 1.18
C THR A 114 -7.98 -3.85 0.79
N GLY A 115 -7.40 -4.68 1.63
CA GLY A 115 -7.15 -6.10 1.40
C GLY A 115 -5.65 -6.40 1.40
N THR A 116 -5.25 -7.67 1.36
CA THR A 116 -3.85 -8.04 1.53
C THR A 116 -3.02 -7.75 0.29
N ASN A 117 -3.41 -8.26 -0.86
CA ASN A 117 -2.69 -8.12 -2.12
C ASN A 117 -3.47 -7.31 -3.15
N GLY A 118 -2.76 -6.61 -4.04
CA GLY A 118 -3.36 -5.89 -5.16
C GLY A 118 -3.87 -4.49 -4.86
N LYS A 119 -3.80 -4.01 -3.63
CA LYS A 119 -4.24 -2.64 -3.23
C LYS A 119 -3.68 -1.55 -4.15
N SER A 120 -2.37 -1.43 -4.22
CA SER A 120 -1.70 -0.34 -4.98
C SER A 120 -2.02 -0.40 -6.46
N THR A 121 -2.01 -1.59 -7.07
CA THR A 121 -2.37 -1.76 -8.49
C THR A 121 -3.82 -1.36 -8.74
N THR A 122 -4.74 -1.79 -7.89
CA THR A 122 -6.17 -1.46 -8.01
C THR A 122 -6.41 0.03 -7.79
N SER A 123 -5.81 0.64 -6.75
CA SER A 123 -5.90 2.08 -6.48
C SER A 123 -5.41 2.91 -7.65
N HIS A 124 -4.23 2.58 -8.16
CA HIS A 124 -3.63 3.33 -9.26
C HIS A 124 -4.38 3.13 -10.58
N LEU A 125 -4.97 1.95 -10.81
CA LEU A 125 -5.80 1.73 -11.99
C LEU A 125 -7.11 2.55 -11.90
N ILE A 126 -7.75 2.60 -10.72
CA ILE A 126 -8.92 3.48 -10.50
C ILE A 126 -8.53 4.95 -10.73
N TYR A 127 -7.42 5.39 -10.13
CA TYR A 127 -6.87 6.73 -10.34
C TYR A 127 -6.65 7.02 -11.83
N HIS A 128 -6.04 6.08 -12.57
CA HIS A 128 -5.77 6.24 -14.00
C HIS A 128 -7.05 6.31 -14.84
N ILE A 129 -8.05 5.44 -14.58
CA ILE A 129 -9.35 5.48 -15.27
C ILE A 129 -10.01 6.84 -15.07
N LEU A 130 -10.09 7.33 -13.83
CA LEU A 130 -10.69 8.62 -13.51
C LEU A 130 -9.93 9.79 -14.13
N LYS A 131 -8.61 9.76 -14.09
CA LYS A 131 -7.76 10.78 -14.71
C LYS A 131 -7.89 10.81 -16.24
N ASN A 132 -7.94 9.62 -16.87
CA ASN A 132 -8.17 9.48 -18.30
C ASN A 132 -9.57 10.00 -18.73
N ALA A 133 -10.55 9.91 -17.83
CA ALA A 133 -11.87 10.52 -17.98
C ALA A 133 -11.88 12.05 -17.87
N GLY A 134 -10.74 12.67 -17.53
CA GLY A 134 -10.58 14.12 -17.40
C GLY A 134 -10.88 14.69 -16.02
N TYR A 135 -11.05 13.87 -14.99
CA TYR A 135 -11.26 14.34 -13.61
C TYR A 135 -9.95 14.74 -12.96
N HIS A 136 -10.04 15.69 -12.01
CA HIS A 136 -8.99 15.98 -11.05
C HIS A 136 -9.02 14.93 -9.93
N VAL A 137 -7.98 14.10 -9.82
CA VAL A 137 -7.94 12.96 -8.92
C VAL A 137 -6.69 13.02 -8.06
N LEU A 138 -6.84 12.79 -6.76
CA LEU A 138 -5.74 12.65 -5.83
C LEU A 138 -5.71 11.23 -5.26
N THR A 139 -4.52 10.66 -5.15
CA THR A 139 -4.30 9.35 -4.52
C THR A 139 -3.07 9.38 -3.62
N ASN A 140 -3.06 8.54 -2.59
CA ASN A 140 -1.88 8.29 -1.75
C ASN A 140 -1.06 7.10 -2.24
N THR A 141 -1.44 6.46 -3.34
CA THR A 141 -0.69 5.34 -3.90
C THR A 141 0.59 5.87 -4.53
N ASP A 142 1.72 5.49 -3.92
CA ASP A 142 3.06 5.82 -4.41
C ASP A 142 3.73 4.54 -4.90
N SER A 143 4.37 4.64 -6.07
CA SER A 143 5.10 3.53 -6.67
C SER A 143 6.43 3.23 -5.95
N GLU A 144 6.94 4.17 -5.18
CA GLU A 144 8.33 4.13 -4.70
C GLU A 144 8.47 3.80 -3.21
N SER A 145 7.40 3.81 -2.41
CA SER A 145 7.55 3.56 -0.98
C SER A 145 6.34 2.90 -0.31
N GLU A 146 6.61 2.05 0.67
CA GLU A 146 5.62 1.56 1.64
C GLU A 146 5.17 2.66 2.63
N PHE A 147 5.68 3.89 2.52
CA PHE A 147 5.46 4.96 3.50
C PHE A 147 4.17 5.76 3.31
N ASN A 148 3.40 5.49 2.26
CA ASN A 148 2.07 6.09 2.07
C ASN A 148 0.99 5.45 2.95
N THR A 149 1.40 4.87 4.07
CA THR A 149 0.50 4.33 5.08
C THR A 149 -0.16 5.44 5.89
N LEU A 150 -1.37 5.19 6.38
CA LEU A 150 -2.15 6.15 7.16
C LEU A 150 -1.76 6.17 8.66
N ILE A 151 -0.51 5.82 8.99
CA ILE A 151 0.00 5.81 10.38
C ILE A 151 0.47 7.17 10.87
N ASP A 152 0.58 8.13 9.98
CA ASP A 152 1.02 9.50 10.23
C ASP A 152 0.19 10.51 9.43
N PRO A 153 0.37 11.82 9.58
CA PRO A 153 -0.45 12.83 8.90
C PRO A 153 -0.09 13.05 7.42
N MET A 154 0.67 12.17 6.76
CA MET A 154 1.16 12.40 5.40
C MET A 154 0.01 12.59 4.40
N VAL A 155 -1.03 11.76 4.45
CA VAL A 155 -2.16 11.85 3.52
C VAL A 155 -2.98 13.11 3.80
N SER A 156 -3.19 13.47 5.08
CA SER A 156 -3.83 14.75 5.46
C SER A 156 -3.05 15.95 4.94
N LYS A 157 -1.70 15.92 5.05
CA LYS A 157 -0.82 16.93 4.49
C LYS A 157 -0.94 16.98 2.96
N LEU A 158 -0.88 15.83 2.29
CA LEU A 158 -0.99 15.70 0.84
C LEU A 158 -2.29 16.33 0.33
N ILE A 159 -3.44 15.99 0.91
CA ILE A 159 -4.74 16.54 0.53
C ILE A 159 -4.77 18.06 0.72
N SER A 160 -4.35 18.56 1.90
CA SER A 160 -4.41 20.00 2.17
C SER A 160 -3.45 20.79 1.29
N ASP A 161 -2.26 20.29 0.99
CA ASP A 161 -1.28 20.95 0.14
C ASP A 161 -1.76 20.97 -1.32
N GLU A 162 -2.24 19.83 -1.85
CA GLU A 162 -2.80 19.74 -3.21
C GLU A 162 -3.97 20.69 -3.42
N VAL A 163 -4.91 20.72 -2.49
CA VAL A 163 -6.08 21.60 -2.62
C VAL A 163 -5.70 23.08 -2.58
N ILE A 164 -4.73 23.46 -1.77
CA ILE A 164 -4.25 24.86 -1.71
C ILE A 164 -3.56 25.26 -3.00
N GLU A 165 -2.81 24.34 -3.61
CA GLU A 165 -2.00 24.60 -4.80
C GLU A 165 -2.83 24.49 -6.08
N ASN A 166 -3.65 23.45 -6.22
CA ASN A 166 -4.31 23.04 -7.46
C ASN A 166 -5.85 23.07 -7.41
N GLY A 167 -6.43 23.29 -6.23
CA GLY A 167 -7.88 23.28 -6.02
C GLY A 167 -8.42 21.91 -5.57
N GLU A 168 -9.70 21.87 -5.25
CA GLU A 168 -10.38 20.67 -4.75
C GLU A 168 -10.43 19.59 -5.83
N PRO A 169 -10.01 18.34 -5.53
CA PRO A 169 -10.15 17.22 -6.47
C PRO A 169 -11.60 16.75 -6.58
N ASP A 170 -11.96 16.22 -7.75
CA ASP A 170 -13.25 15.56 -7.97
C ASP A 170 -13.33 14.22 -7.22
N TYR A 171 -12.18 13.53 -7.13
CA TYR A 171 -12.07 12.22 -6.48
C TYR A 171 -10.84 12.11 -5.59
N LEU A 172 -11.04 11.47 -4.43
CA LEU A 172 -9.96 10.95 -3.58
C LEU A 172 -9.94 9.44 -3.68
N VAL A 173 -8.82 8.85 -4.10
CA VAL A 173 -8.61 7.40 -4.20
C VAL A 173 -7.57 7.01 -3.16
N ILE A 174 -8.01 6.45 -2.04
CA ILE A 174 -7.18 6.23 -0.85
C ILE A 174 -6.95 4.74 -0.61
N GLU A 175 -5.71 4.33 -0.70
CA GLU A 175 -5.26 3.02 -0.28
C GLU A 175 -5.17 2.96 1.25
N VAL A 176 -5.75 1.92 1.85
CA VAL A 176 -5.78 1.68 3.29
C VAL A 176 -5.17 0.31 3.57
N SER A 177 -4.14 0.26 4.40
CA SER A 177 -3.54 -1.02 4.83
C SER A 177 -4.53 -1.80 5.68
N GLU A 178 -4.70 -3.09 5.38
CA GLU A 178 -5.61 -3.99 6.10
C GLU A 178 -5.16 -4.28 7.53
N VAL A 179 -3.85 -4.36 7.73
CA VAL A 179 -3.19 -4.53 9.03
C VAL A 179 -2.12 -3.47 9.15
N GLN A 180 -2.06 -2.81 10.28
CA GLN A 180 -1.06 -1.78 10.53
C GLN A 180 -0.56 -1.84 11.97
N GLY A 181 0.67 -1.41 12.18
CA GLY A 181 1.27 -1.36 13.50
C GLY A 181 2.44 -0.40 13.61
N TRP A 182 2.85 -0.17 14.85
CA TRP A 182 4.01 0.66 15.16
C TRP A 182 4.85 0.03 16.25
N LEU A 183 6.15 -0.12 16.02
CA LEU A 183 7.12 -0.73 16.95
C LEU A 183 6.67 -2.12 17.47
N GLY A 184 6.15 -2.97 16.57
CA GLY A 184 5.68 -4.31 16.90
C GLY A 184 4.33 -4.38 17.62
N ASN A 185 3.63 -3.26 17.78
CA ASN A 185 2.28 -3.23 18.36
C ASN A 185 1.24 -3.03 17.27
N LEU A 186 0.25 -3.90 17.20
CA LEU A 186 -0.88 -3.80 16.29
C LEU A 186 -1.73 -2.56 16.61
N MET A 187 -2.10 -1.83 15.58
CA MET A 187 -3.14 -0.79 15.62
C MET A 187 -4.48 -1.46 15.30
N GLU A 188 -5.19 -1.92 16.32
CA GLU A 188 -6.45 -2.65 16.16
C GLU A 188 -7.50 -1.85 15.40
N ASN A 189 -8.18 -2.50 14.46
CA ASN A 189 -9.21 -1.92 13.60
C ASN A 189 -8.74 -0.71 12.75
N HIS A 190 -7.45 -0.62 12.46
CA HIS A 190 -6.88 0.49 11.69
C HIS A 190 -7.58 0.68 10.35
N ALA A 191 -7.80 -0.41 9.60
CA ALA A 191 -8.44 -0.35 8.29
C ALA A 191 -9.85 0.26 8.36
N ALA A 192 -10.67 -0.17 9.31
CA ALA A 192 -12.01 0.37 9.51
C ALA A 192 -11.99 1.83 9.97
N LEU A 193 -11.09 2.17 10.90
CA LEU A 193 -10.95 3.53 11.41
C LEU A 193 -10.58 4.53 10.31
N MET A 194 -9.61 4.20 9.46
CA MET A 194 -9.21 5.04 8.34
C MET A 194 -10.28 5.09 7.24
N SER A 195 -10.93 3.96 6.95
CA SER A 195 -12.05 3.90 6.00
C SER A 195 -13.21 4.80 6.44
N ALA A 196 -13.58 4.77 7.73
CA ALA A 196 -14.60 5.66 8.28
C ALA A 196 -14.18 7.14 8.19
N ALA A 197 -12.90 7.45 8.43
CA ALA A 197 -12.37 8.81 8.31
C ALA A 197 -12.44 9.36 6.88
N VAL A 198 -12.28 8.51 5.87
CA VAL A 198 -12.43 8.87 4.44
C VAL A 198 -13.89 9.04 4.05
N ASN A 199 -14.83 8.37 4.71
CA ASN A 199 -16.27 8.36 4.37
C ASN A 199 -16.52 8.04 2.87
N PRO A 200 -16.18 6.83 2.41
CA PRO A 200 -16.14 6.51 0.99
C PRO A 200 -17.53 6.26 0.39
N LYS A 201 -17.73 6.68 -0.87
CA LYS A 201 -18.86 6.28 -1.70
C LYS A 201 -18.69 4.86 -2.25
N VAL A 202 -17.45 4.46 -2.51
CA VAL A 202 -17.08 3.12 -2.96
C VAL A 202 -15.89 2.64 -2.14
N GLY A 203 -16.01 1.42 -1.59
CA GLY A 203 -14.90 0.70 -1.00
C GLY A 203 -14.58 -0.56 -1.79
N VAL A 204 -13.31 -0.90 -1.89
CA VAL A 204 -12.84 -2.14 -2.54
C VAL A 204 -12.13 -3.00 -1.52
N ILE A 205 -12.51 -4.26 -1.42
CA ILE A 205 -11.80 -5.29 -0.63
C ILE A 205 -11.28 -6.34 -1.61
N THR A 206 -9.96 -6.34 -1.85
CA THR A 206 -9.35 -7.15 -2.90
C THR A 206 -9.28 -8.64 -2.56
N ASN A 207 -8.70 -8.99 -1.42
CA ASN A 207 -8.55 -10.35 -0.92
C ASN A 207 -8.11 -10.35 0.55
N ILE A 208 -8.17 -11.52 1.20
CA ILE A 208 -7.70 -11.72 2.58
C ILE A 208 -6.71 -12.88 2.57
N ALA A 209 -5.44 -12.56 2.79
CA ALA A 209 -4.35 -13.52 2.84
C ALA A 209 -3.43 -13.25 4.04
N MET A 210 -2.47 -14.13 4.29
CA MET A 210 -1.52 -13.93 5.37
C MET A 210 -0.43 -12.96 4.97
N ASP A 211 -0.33 -11.84 5.68
CA ASP A 211 0.78 -10.87 5.61
C ASP A 211 0.96 -10.21 6.99
N HIS A 212 1.91 -9.27 7.11
CA HIS A 212 2.20 -8.56 8.36
C HIS A 212 2.53 -9.47 9.54
N ILE A 213 3.27 -10.56 9.29
CA ILE A 213 3.74 -11.50 10.32
C ILE A 213 4.57 -10.74 11.36
N GLY A 214 4.29 -11.02 12.65
CA GLY A 214 4.83 -10.23 13.76
C GLY A 214 3.89 -9.16 14.31
N LEU A 215 2.88 -8.72 13.52
CA LEU A 215 1.75 -7.93 14.00
C LEU A 215 0.52 -8.80 14.20
N VAL A 216 0.33 -9.79 13.34
CA VAL A 216 -0.74 -10.80 13.39
C VAL A 216 -0.13 -12.20 13.38
N ASN A 217 -0.83 -13.17 13.99
CA ASN A 217 -0.33 -14.53 14.15
C ASN A 217 -1.05 -15.55 13.25
N SER A 218 -2.15 -15.15 12.66
CA SER A 218 -3.01 -16.03 11.86
C SER A 218 -3.82 -15.26 10.83
N ILE A 219 -4.30 -15.98 9.80
CA ILE A 219 -5.23 -15.43 8.81
C ILE A 219 -6.56 -14.97 9.47
N ASP A 220 -6.95 -15.58 10.58
CA ASP A 220 -8.13 -15.17 11.35
C ASP A 220 -7.94 -13.78 11.99
N ASP A 221 -6.70 -13.42 12.33
CA ASP A 221 -6.39 -12.08 12.82
C ASP A 221 -6.55 -11.04 11.69
N VAL A 222 -6.00 -11.33 10.49
CA VAL A 222 -6.19 -10.49 9.30
C VAL A 222 -7.67 -10.35 8.96
N PHE A 223 -8.41 -11.46 8.96
CA PHE A 223 -9.86 -11.46 8.73
C PHE A 223 -10.58 -10.57 9.75
N ARG A 224 -10.20 -10.61 11.03
CA ARG A 224 -10.80 -9.78 12.08
C ARG A 224 -10.60 -8.30 11.81
N GLU A 225 -9.40 -7.88 11.41
CA GLU A 225 -9.10 -6.49 11.08
C GLU A 225 -9.92 -5.99 9.89
N ILE A 226 -10.08 -6.82 8.84
CA ILE A 226 -10.86 -6.44 7.65
C ILE A 226 -12.38 -6.55 7.91
N SER A 227 -12.83 -7.43 8.81
CA SER A 227 -14.26 -7.71 9.00
C SER A 227 -15.12 -6.51 9.41
N THR A 228 -14.49 -5.47 9.95
CA THR A 228 -15.15 -4.22 10.37
C THR A 228 -15.14 -3.14 9.29
N VAL A 229 -14.42 -3.33 8.17
CA VAL A 229 -14.35 -2.36 7.06
C VAL A 229 -15.68 -2.16 6.34
N PRO A 230 -16.50 -3.21 6.06
CA PRO A 230 -17.82 -3.00 5.43
C PRO A 230 -18.74 -2.07 6.22
N ASP A 231 -18.70 -2.12 7.56
CA ASP A 231 -19.47 -1.20 8.40
C ASP A 231 -18.96 0.25 8.31
N ALA A 232 -17.64 0.43 8.12
CA ALA A 232 -17.02 1.75 7.92
C ALA A 232 -17.37 2.35 6.53
N ILE A 233 -17.60 1.53 5.51
CA ILE A 233 -18.10 1.97 4.18
C ILE A 233 -19.56 2.43 4.29
N GLY A 234 -20.34 1.86 5.23
CA GLY A 234 -21.71 2.27 5.49
C GLY A 234 -22.68 1.96 4.35
N ASP A 235 -23.32 3.00 3.81
CA ASP A 235 -24.28 2.88 2.69
C ASP A 235 -23.60 2.94 1.30
N GLY A 236 -22.29 3.10 1.25
CA GLY A 236 -21.50 3.05 0.02
C GLY A 236 -21.52 1.66 -0.62
N VAL A 237 -21.11 1.59 -1.89
CA VAL A 237 -20.94 0.31 -2.59
C VAL A 237 -19.63 -0.34 -2.13
N CYS A 238 -19.68 -1.62 -1.80
CA CYS A 238 -18.50 -2.40 -1.48
C CYS A 238 -18.19 -3.39 -2.60
N VAL A 239 -17.13 -3.15 -3.35
CA VAL A 239 -16.63 -4.06 -4.38
C VAL A 239 -15.85 -5.18 -3.70
N VAL A 240 -16.28 -6.42 -3.91
CA VAL A 240 -15.77 -7.61 -3.22
C VAL A 240 -15.40 -8.72 -4.20
N ASN A 241 -14.27 -9.35 -3.94
CA ASN A 241 -13.80 -10.49 -4.72
C ASN A 241 -14.60 -11.75 -4.35
N PHE A 242 -15.44 -12.22 -5.28
CA PHE A 242 -16.28 -13.41 -5.10
C PHE A 242 -15.48 -14.71 -5.01
N ASP A 243 -14.26 -14.72 -5.56
CA ASP A 243 -13.39 -15.90 -5.58
C ASP A 243 -12.60 -16.08 -4.27
N ASP A 244 -12.68 -15.14 -3.34
CA ASP A 244 -12.03 -15.22 -2.03
C ASP A 244 -13.04 -15.65 -0.95
N ASP A 245 -12.87 -16.86 -0.43
CA ASP A 245 -13.75 -17.46 0.57
C ASP A 245 -13.86 -16.64 1.88
N LEU A 246 -12.84 -15.88 2.24
CA LEU A 246 -12.83 -15.04 3.43
C LEU A 246 -13.53 -13.70 3.17
N VAL A 247 -13.29 -13.09 2.02
CA VAL A 247 -14.03 -11.89 1.60
C VAL A 247 -15.52 -12.18 1.54
N MET A 248 -15.93 -13.35 1.03
CA MET A 248 -17.32 -13.74 0.97
C MET A 248 -18.00 -14.04 2.32
N LYS A 249 -17.22 -14.14 3.41
CA LYS A 249 -17.74 -14.21 4.79
C LYS A 249 -18.01 -12.86 5.43
N LEU A 250 -17.58 -11.77 4.79
CA LEU A 250 -17.81 -10.42 5.29
C LEU A 250 -19.30 -10.04 5.22
N ASN A 251 -19.76 -9.29 6.20
CA ASN A 251 -21.14 -8.79 6.21
C ASN A 251 -21.23 -7.47 5.42
N VAL A 252 -21.41 -7.56 4.11
CA VAL A 252 -21.46 -6.40 3.20
C VAL A 252 -22.91 -6.01 2.93
N ARG A 253 -23.27 -4.73 3.12
CA ARG A 253 -24.65 -4.22 2.93
C ARG A 253 -25.02 -4.02 1.47
N ASN A 254 -24.10 -3.47 0.69
CA ASN A 254 -24.31 -3.12 -0.72
C ASN A 254 -23.15 -3.65 -1.57
N PRO A 255 -23.12 -4.97 -1.84
CA PRO A 255 -22.03 -5.60 -2.57
C PRO A 255 -22.10 -5.35 -4.07
N PHE A 256 -20.93 -5.17 -4.69
CA PHE A 256 -20.69 -5.33 -6.11
C PHE A 256 -19.63 -6.42 -6.27
N TYR A 257 -19.91 -7.47 -7.03
CA TYR A 257 -19.05 -8.65 -7.09
C TYR A 257 -18.05 -8.59 -8.25
N THR A 258 -16.87 -9.11 -8.01
CA THR A 258 -15.87 -9.37 -9.06
C THR A 258 -15.48 -10.84 -9.04
N SER A 259 -15.32 -11.48 -10.20
CA SER A 259 -14.95 -12.91 -10.26
C SER A 259 -14.14 -13.25 -11.51
N MET A 260 -13.26 -14.24 -11.38
CA MET A 260 -12.54 -14.90 -12.47
C MET A 260 -13.39 -15.96 -13.19
N SER A 261 -14.65 -16.08 -12.81
CA SER A 261 -15.62 -17.00 -13.41
C SER A 261 -16.95 -16.30 -13.64
N GLU A 262 -17.74 -16.81 -14.58
CA GLU A 262 -19.05 -16.28 -14.90
C GLU A 262 -19.95 -16.20 -13.66
N LEU A 263 -20.51 -15.03 -13.41
CA LEU A 263 -21.49 -14.77 -12.36
C LEU A 263 -22.81 -14.31 -12.98
N ASN A 264 -23.90 -14.89 -12.49
CA ASN A 264 -25.25 -14.49 -12.88
C ASN A 264 -25.84 -13.53 -11.82
N ASP A 265 -25.26 -12.34 -11.73
CA ASP A 265 -25.67 -11.26 -10.84
C ASP A 265 -25.59 -9.93 -11.60
N GLU A 266 -26.60 -9.07 -11.45
CA GLU A 266 -26.65 -7.77 -12.11
C GLU A 266 -25.60 -6.77 -11.54
N ASN A 267 -25.17 -6.99 -10.31
CA ASN A 267 -24.13 -6.21 -9.63
C ASN A 267 -22.78 -6.93 -9.68
N ALA A 268 -22.40 -7.45 -10.83
CA ALA A 268 -21.15 -8.17 -10.99
C ALA A 268 -20.44 -7.85 -12.31
N VAL A 269 -19.12 -7.84 -12.24
CA VAL A 269 -18.22 -7.88 -13.39
C VAL A 269 -17.32 -9.11 -13.26
N TYR A 270 -17.13 -9.83 -14.36
CA TYR A 270 -16.40 -11.10 -14.31
C TYR A 270 -15.53 -11.33 -15.55
N TYR A 271 -14.59 -12.25 -15.40
CA TYR A 271 -13.73 -12.72 -16.49
C TYR A 271 -14.22 -14.10 -16.98
N ASN A 272 -14.46 -14.25 -18.28
CA ASN A 272 -14.97 -15.49 -18.87
C ASN A 272 -13.90 -16.33 -19.60
N GLY A 273 -12.61 -16.03 -19.40
CA GLY A 273 -11.50 -16.66 -20.13
C GLY A 273 -11.16 -16.00 -21.45
N LEU A 274 -12.05 -15.18 -22.03
CA LEU A 274 -11.86 -14.45 -23.28
C LEU A 274 -11.77 -12.94 -23.08
N GLY A 275 -12.24 -12.45 -21.92
CA GLY A 275 -12.27 -11.03 -21.62
C GLY A 275 -13.11 -10.72 -20.39
N ILE A 276 -13.24 -9.45 -20.09
CA ILE A 276 -14.06 -8.92 -19.00
C ILE A 276 -15.48 -8.68 -19.49
N VAL A 277 -16.44 -9.18 -18.73
CA VAL A 277 -17.89 -9.12 -19.06
C VAL A 277 -18.63 -8.33 -17.99
N TYR A 278 -19.45 -7.41 -18.41
CA TYR A 278 -20.42 -6.68 -17.60
C TYR A 278 -21.75 -6.60 -18.33
N ASP A 279 -22.89 -6.77 -17.63
CA ASP A 279 -24.24 -6.77 -18.19
C ASP A 279 -24.38 -7.66 -19.46
N ASN A 280 -23.82 -8.88 -19.37
CA ASN A 280 -23.77 -9.88 -20.46
C ASN A 280 -23.05 -9.41 -21.75
N GLN A 281 -22.26 -8.37 -21.69
CA GLN A 281 -21.45 -7.86 -22.80
C GLN A 281 -19.97 -7.92 -22.45
N THR A 282 -19.14 -8.40 -23.38
CA THR A 282 -17.70 -8.28 -23.26
C THR A 282 -17.31 -6.83 -23.47
N ILE A 283 -16.82 -6.20 -22.39
CA ILE A 283 -16.37 -4.80 -22.41
C ILE A 283 -14.86 -4.69 -22.69
N LEU A 284 -14.08 -5.73 -22.42
CA LEU A 284 -12.65 -5.79 -22.72
C LEU A 284 -12.26 -7.20 -23.12
N THR A 285 -11.58 -7.35 -24.25
CA THR A 285 -11.01 -8.64 -24.68
C THR A 285 -9.61 -8.84 -24.09
N ASN A 286 -9.09 -10.07 -24.13
CA ASN A 286 -7.74 -10.37 -23.61
C ASN A 286 -6.64 -9.51 -24.26
N ASP A 287 -6.76 -9.23 -25.56
CA ASP A 287 -5.77 -8.43 -26.30
C ASP A 287 -5.79 -6.93 -25.92
N GLU A 288 -6.83 -6.50 -25.22
CA GLU A 288 -7.02 -5.13 -24.75
C GLU A 288 -6.62 -4.95 -23.27
N LEU A 289 -6.34 -6.05 -22.55
CA LEU A 289 -5.91 -5.99 -21.16
C LEU A 289 -4.42 -5.64 -21.09
N PRO A 290 -4.03 -4.74 -20.17
CA PRO A 290 -2.62 -4.38 -19.99
C PRO A 290 -1.77 -5.53 -19.41
N PHE A 291 -2.43 -6.52 -18.80
CA PHE A 291 -1.82 -7.71 -18.19
C PHE A 291 -2.73 -8.92 -18.36
N THR A 292 -2.15 -10.12 -18.37
CA THR A 292 -2.88 -11.39 -18.59
C THR A 292 -2.85 -12.33 -17.37
N GLY A 293 -2.13 -11.99 -16.33
CA GLY A 293 -2.02 -12.82 -15.13
C GLY A 293 -3.29 -12.85 -14.28
N HIS A 294 -3.56 -14.01 -13.67
CA HIS A 294 -4.77 -14.23 -12.87
C HIS A 294 -5.00 -13.12 -11.82
N HIS A 295 -3.99 -12.82 -11.01
CA HIS A 295 -4.06 -11.79 -9.97
C HIS A 295 -4.14 -10.36 -10.55
N PHE A 296 -3.53 -10.12 -11.72
CA PHE A 296 -3.65 -8.84 -12.40
C PHE A 296 -5.06 -8.64 -12.97
N ILE A 297 -5.66 -9.69 -13.55
CA ILE A 297 -7.05 -9.63 -14.00
C ILE A 297 -7.99 -9.39 -12.82
N GLN A 298 -7.75 -10.01 -11.65
CA GLN A 298 -8.52 -9.72 -10.43
C GLN A 298 -8.43 -8.25 -10.01
N ASN A 299 -7.24 -7.64 -10.08
CA ASN A 299 -7.06 -6.22 -9.80
C ASN A 299 -7.79 -5.33 -10.82
N ILE A 300 -7.76 -5.71 -12.11
CA ILE A 300 -8.51 -5.01 -13.16
C ILE A 300 -10.02 -5.13 -12.91
N LEU A 301 -10.52 -6.31 -12.59
CA LEU A 301 -11.93 -6.53 -12.25
C LEU A 301 -12.36 -5.65 -11.07
N SER A 302 -11.53 -5.58 -10.03
CA SER A 302 -11.78 -4.73 -8.86
C SER A 302 -11.85 -3.25 -9.22
N ALA A 303 -10.94 -2.77 -10.07
CA ALA A 303 -10.93 -1.38 -10.52
C ALA A 303 -12.11 -1.06 -11.46
N VAL A 304 -12.44 -1.98 -12.38
CA VAL A 304 -13.62 -1.86 -13.26
C VAL A 304 -14.90 -1.86 -12.44
N GLY A 305 -15.04 -2.76 -11.47
CA GLY A 305 -16.19 -2.80 -10.56
C GLY A 305 -16.36 -1.50 -9.76
N ALA A 306 -15.25 -0.92 -9.28
CA ALA A 306 -15.27 0.38 -8.61
C ALA A 306 -15.69 1.51 -9.57
N ALA A 307 -15.16 1.54 -10.78
CA ALA A 307 -15.48 2.55 -11.79
C ALA A 307 -16.97 2.49 -12.23
N ILE A 308 -17.51 1.27 -12.41
CA ILE A 308 -18.95 1.05 -12.66
C ILE A 308 -19.79 1.55 -11.46
N SER A 309 -19.37 1.22 -10.23
CA SER A 309 -20.06 1.64 -9.01
C SER A 309 -20.04 3.15 -8.80
N LEU A 310 -19.04 3.85 -9.35
CA LEU A 310 -18.97 5.32 -9.40
C LEU A 310 -19.89 5.91 -10.48
N GLY A 311 -20.42 5.10 -11.39
CA GLY A 311 -21.30 5.51 -12.48
C GLY A 311 -20.59 6.04 -13.72
N LEU A 312 -19.34 5.63 -13.95
CA LEU A 312 -18.61 5.98 -15.17
C LEU A 312 -19.21 5.26 -16.39
N ASP A 313 -19.12 5.92 -17.55
CA ASP A 313 -19.48 5.31 -18.85
C ASP A 313 -18.53 4.15 -19.18
N ILE A 314 -19.09 3.06 -19.71
CA ILE A 314 -18.31 1.84 -20.02
C ILE A 314 -17.16 2.13 -20.98
N HIS A 315 -17.37 2.96 -22.01
CA HIS A 315 -16.30 3.30 -22.96
C HIS A 315 -15.14 4.06 -22.29
N VAL A 316 -15.44 4.90 -21.31
CA VAL A 316 -14.42 5.61 -20.53
C VAL A 316 -13.60 4.61 -19.69
N ILE A 317 -14.26 3.60 -19.12
CA ILE A 317 -13.61 2.52 -18.37
C ILE A 317 -12.71 1.69 -19.30
N GLU A 318 -13.23 1.29 -20.47
CA GLU A 318 -12.48 0.56 -21.49
C GLU A 318 -11.19 1.31 -21.89
N ASP A 319 -11.32 2.59 -22.25
CA ASP A 319 -10.19 3.42 -22.67
C ASP A 319 -9.16 3.60 -21.55
N GLY A 320 -9.64 3.76 -20.30
CA GLY A 320 -8.77 3.85 -19.13
C GLY A 320 -7.99 2.56 -18.89
N VAL A 321 -8.63 1.40 -18.98
CA VAL A 321 -7.94 0.11 -18.81
C VAL A 321 -6.93 -0.14 -19.95
N LYS A 322 -7.33 0.09 -21.21
CA LYS A 322 -6.47 -0.12 -22.39
C LYS A 322 -5.20 0.75 -22.37
N SER A 323 -5.31 1.96 -21.84
CA SER A 323 -4.18 2.92 -21.77
C SER A 323 -3.32 2.77 -20.52
N TYR A 324 -3.69 1.89 -19.59
CA TYR A 324 -2.99 1.72 -18.33
C TYR A 324 -1.58 1.17 -18.50
N LYS A 325 -0.65 1.72 -17.74
CA LYS A 325 0.70 1.20 -17.60
C LYS A 325 0.95 0.83 -16.16
N ALA A 326 1.68 -0.28 -15.96
CA ALA A 326 2.05 -0.71 -14.61
C ALA A 326 2.73 0.40 -13.82
N LEU A 327 2.44 0.45 -12.54
CA LEU A 327 3.27 1.16 -11.58
C LEU A 327 4.68 0.57 -11.58
N ASN A 328 5.66 1.40 -11.25
CA ASN A 328 7.00 0.92 -10.96
C ASN A 328 6.91 -0.19 -9.91
N ARG A 329 7.70 -1.24 -10.11
CA ARG A 329 7.74 -2.39 -9.19
C ARG A 329 6.40 -3.11 -8.98
N ARG A 330 5.49 -3.06 -9.96
CA ARG A 330 4.23 -3.83 -9.98
C ARG A 330 4.15 -4.59 -11.31
N PHE A 331 5.00 -5.61 -11.49
CA PHE A 331 5.22 -6.33 -12.72
C PHE A 331 5.61 -5.39 -13.87
N ALA A 332 6.42 -4.41 -13.54
CA ALA A 332 6.86 -3.39 -14.49
C ALA A 332 7.93 -3.95 -15.43
N LYS A 333 7.72 -3.78 -16.73
CA LYS A 333 8.73 -4.15 -17.72
C LYS A 333 9.82 -3.09 -17.79
N LEU A 334 11.05 -3.48 -17.50
CA LEU A 334 12.22 -2.60 -17.49
C LEU A 334 13.06 -2.69 -18.75
N ASN A 335 13.08 -3.85 -19.45
CA ASN A 335 13.88 -4.07 -20.64
C ASN A 335 13.20 -5.06 -21.61
N ASP A 336 13.55 -4.99 -22.90
CA ASP A 336 12.99 -5.86 -23.94
C ASP A 336 13.88 -7.05 -24.33
N GLU A 337 15.22 -6.92 -24.25
CA GLU A 337 16.18 -7.97 -24.63
C GLU A 337 17.43 -7.95 -23.74
N PRO A 338 17.62 -8.89 -22.76
CA PRO A 338 16.62 -9.84 -22.28
C PRO A 338 15.39 -9.13 -21.71
N LEU A 339 14.26 -9.81 -21.71
CA LEU A 339 13.04 -9.30 -21.09
C LEU A 339 13.23 -9.22 -19.57
N ILE A 340 13.07 -8.02 -18.97
CA ILE A 340 13.23 -7.81 -17.53
C ILE A 340 11.94 -7.29 -16.95
N TYR A 341 11.42 -7.96 -15.93
CA TYR A 341 10.31 -7.53 -15.12
C TYR A 341 10.75 -7.24 -13.67
N ASP A 342 10.17 -6.23 -13.06
CA ASP A 342 10.36 -5.89 -11.65
C ASP A 342 9.02 -5.90 -10.92
N ASP A 343 8.95 -6.63 -9.81
CA ASP A 343 7.76 -6.76 -8.99
C ASP A 343 8.09 -6.66 -7.50
N PHE A 344 7.25 -5.97 -6.75
CA PHE A 344 7.38 -5.80 -5.31
C PHE A 344 6.99 -7.06 -4.51
N ALA A 345 6.83 -8.21 -5.15
CA ALA A 345 6.49 -9.47 -4.52
C ALA A 345 7.43 -9.79 -3.35
N HIS A 346 6.91 -9.78 -2.13
CA HIS A 346 7.67 -9.90 -0.89
C HIS A 346 6.96 -10.75 0.18
N ASN A 347 5.83 -11.34 -0.20
CA ASN A 347 5.11 -12.31 0.60
C ASN A 347 4.87 -13.60 -0.20
N PRO A 348 4.53 -14.72 0.44
CA PRO A 348 4.45 -16.02 -0.23
C PRO A 348 3.53 -16.03 -1.46
N ASP A 349 2.35 -15.43 -1.37
CA ASP A 349 1.37 -15.44 -2.45
C ASP A 349 1.80 -14.55 -3.61
N GLY A 350 2.37 -13.38 -3.32
CA GLY A 350 2.97 -12.49 -4.33
C GLY A 350 4.11 -13.19 -5.09
N ILE A 351 5.01 -13.87 -4.38
CA ILE A 351 6.14 -14.61 -4.97
C ILE A 351 5.63 -15.69 -5.93
N ARG A 352 4.70 -16.56 -5.46
CA ARG A 352 4.12 -17.62 -6.31
C ARG A 352 3.42 -17.05 -7.54
N ALA A 353 2.61 -16.04 -7.35
CA ALA A 353 1.83 -15.42 -8.41
C ALA A 353 2.72 -14.82 -9.49
N THR A 354 3.72 -14.03 -9.11
CA THR A 354 4.61 -13.33 -10.04
C THR A 354 5.52 -14.30 -10.80
N ILE A 355 6.09 -15.32 -10.14
CA ILE A 355 6.88 -16.37 -10.81
C ILE A 355 6.01 -17.15 -11.80
N SER A 356 4.81 -17.57 -11.39
CA SER A 356 3.88 -18.30 -12.26
C SER A 356 3.50 -17.51 -13.52
N GLU A 357 3.28 -16.20 -13.40
CA GLU A 357 2.96 -15.35 -14.54
C GLU A 357 4.16 -15.18 -15.47
N THR A 358 5.34 -14.92 -14.91
CA THR A 358 6.56 -14.77 -15.72
C THR A 358 6.89 -16.04 -16.50
N LYS A 359 6.66 -17.21 -15.89
CA LYS A 359 6.83 -18.51 -16.59
C LYS A 359 5.97 -18.66 -17.83
N LYS A 360 4.75 -18.12 -17.85
CA LYS A 360 3.86 -18.16 -19.03
C LYS A 360 4.41 -17.37 -20.22
N LEU A 361 5.27 -16.39 -19.94
CA LEU A 361 5.93 -15.56 -20.96
C LEU A 361 7.23 -16.18 -21.46
N LEU A 362 7.76 -17.19 -20.77
CA LEU A 362 9.06 -17.78 -21.07
C LEU A 362 8.96 -18.63 -22.35
N PRO A 363 9.78 -18.33 -23.40
CA PRO A 363 9.82 -19.16 -24.58
C PRO A 363 10.39 -20.56 -24.29
N ASP A 364 10.04 -21.54 -25.12
CA ASP A 364 10.57 -22.91 -25.00
C ASP A 364 12.11 -22.95 -25.00
N ASN A 365 12.67 -23.73 -24.08
CA ASN A 365 14.10 -23.92 -23.89
C ASN A 365 14.88 -22.64 -23.51
N GLN A 366 14.24 -21.66 -22.91
CA GLN A 366 14.89 -20.51 -22.34
C GLN A 366 14.87 -20.56 -20.80
N THR A 367 15.67 -19.71 -20.16
CA THR A 367 15.85 -19.69 -18.71
C THR A 367 15.12 -18.48 -18.12
N LEU A 368 14.42 -18.70 -17.01
CA LEU A 368 13.89 -17.65 -16.14
C LEU A 368 14.87 -17.44 -14.98
N TYR A 369 15.57 -16.31 -14.96
CA TYR A 369 16.39 -15.90 -13.83
C TYR A 369 15.50 -15.19 -12.81
N VAL A 370 15.26 -15.81 -11.66
CA VAL A 370 14.54 -15.17 -10.55
C VAL A 370 15.56 -14.57 -9.59
N VAL A 371 15.65 -13.24 -9.59
CA VAL A 371 16.49 -12.47 -8.67
C VAL A 371 15.64 -12.03 -7.50
N CYS A 372 15.86 -12.62 -6.33
CA CYS A 372 15.09 -12.32 -5.12
C CYS A 372 15.95 -11.55 -4.11
N ALA A 373 15.53 -10.33 -3.75
CA ALA A 373 16.09 -9.62 -2.61
C ALA A 373 15.48 -10.17 -1.31
N ILE A 374 16.32 -10.70 -0.42
CA ILE A 374 15.91 -11.21 0.89
C ILE A 374 15.34 -10.01 1.69
N ARG A 375 14.22 -10.22 2.37
CA ARG A 375 13.55 -9.17 3.13
C ARG A 375 14.22 -9.00 4.49
N GLY A 376 15.01 -7.93 4.66
CA GLY A 376 15.76 -7.67 5.89
C GLY A 376 14.96 -7.03 7.00
N SER A 377 15.37 -7.29 8.25
CA SER A 377 14.80 -6.73 9.49
C SER A 377 13.29 -6.97 9.65
N ARG A 378 12.80 -8.10 9.15
CA ARG A 378 11.39 -8.56 9.29
C ARG A 378 11.25 -9.88 10.03
N GLY A 379 12.38 -10.52 10.33
CA GLY A 379 12.47 -11.74 11.12
C GLY A 379 12.48 -13.02 10.31
N VAL A 380 12.83 -14.11 10.99
CA VAL A 380 13.03 -15.43 10.41
C VAL A 380 11.72 -16.03 9.87
N GLU A 381 10.58 -15.80 10.56
CA GLU A 381 9.31 -16.45 10.19
C GLU A 381 8.80 -16.06 8.81
N ILE A 382 8.78 -14.77 8.48
CA ILE A 382 8.35 -14.32 7.15
C ILE A 382 9.32 -14.78 6.07
N ASN A 383 10.61 -14.77 6.37
CA ASN A 383 11.64 -15.22 5.46
C ASN A 383 11.57 -16.73 5.22
N GLN A 384 11.20 -17.53 6.24
CA GLN A 384 10.91 -18.96 6.08
C GLN A 384 9.75 -19.20 5.09
N LEU A 385 8.63 -18.49 5.26
CA LEU A 385 7.48 -18.62 4.36
C LEU A 385 7.79 -18.15 2.93
N ASN A 386 8.58 -17.10 2.78
CA ASN A 386 8.99 -16.60 1.47
C ASN A 386 9.89 -17.58 0.74
N VAL A 387 10.87 -18.19 1.43
CA VAL A 387 11.74 -19.17 0.79
C VAL A 387 11.00 -20.49 0.48
N GLU A 388 10.03 -20.90 1.30
CA GLU A 388 9.14 -22.03 0.99
C GLU A 388 8.36 -21.79 -0.29
N ALA A 389 7.81 -20.55 -0.49
CA ALA A 389 7.12 -20.18 -1.72
C ALA A 389 8.04 -20.17 -2.94
N LEU A 390 9.32 -19.79 -2.77
CA LEU A 390 10.33 -19.94 -3.83
C LEU A 390 10.55 -21.43 -4.17
N VAL A 391 10.79 -22.28 -3.16
CA VAL A 391 10.99 -23.73 -3.36
C VAL A 391 9.83 -24.36 -4.13
N GLU A 392 8.59 -24.05 -3.74
CA GLU A 392 7.39 -24.56 -4.42
C GLU A 392 7.25 -24.09 -5.87
N SER A 393 7.85 -22.94 -6.20
CA SER A 393 7.78 -22.34 -7.54
C SER A 393 8.87 -22.83 -8.49
N MET A 394 9.91 -23.50 -7.98
CA MET A 394 11.09 -23.94 -8.76
C MET A 394 10.79 -25.08 -9.69
N ASP A 395 11.41 -25.06 -10.86
CA ASP A 395 11.54 -26.18 -11.80
C ASP A 395 12.82 -26.03 -12.66
N ASP A 396 13.03 -26.97 -13.59
CA ASP A 396 14.24 -27.03 -14.42
C ASP A 396 14.44 -25.80 -15.34
N SER A 397 13.42 -24.92 -15.49
CA SER A 397 13.50 -23.70 -16.32
C SER A 397 13.92 -22.48 -15.52
N ILE A 398 14.06 -22.58 -14.21
CA ILE A 398 14.32 -21.45 -13.31
C ILE A 398 15.73 -21.53 -12.72
N GLU A 399 16.48 -20.44 -12.80
CA GLU A 399 17.69 -20.23 -12.01
C GLU A 399 17.42 -19.20 -10.90
N LEU A 400 17.65 -19.59 -9.64
CA LEU A 400 17.42 -18.74 -8.48
C LEU A 400 18.69 -17.99 -8.09
N ILE A 401 18.55 -16.68 -7.95
CA ILE A 401 19.61 -15.77 -7.53
C ILE A 401 19.10 -14.97 -6.33
N LEU A 402 19.87 -14.92 -5.26
CA LEU A 402 19.52 -14.19 -4.04
C LEU A 402 20.43 -12.96 -3.89
N SER A 403 19.87 -11.86 -3.36
CA SER A 403 20.63 -10.70 -2.94
C SER A 403 20.31 -10.29 -1.50
N SER A 404 21.35 -10.00 -0.70
CA SER A 404 21.19 -9.32 0.59
C SER A 404 21.09 -7.80 0.44
N SER A 405 21.45 -7.28 -0.74
CA SER A 405 21.32 -5.85 -1.13
C SER A 405 21.98 -4.87 -0.15
N ASN A 406 23.10 -5.29 0.47
CA ASN A 406 23.82 -4.52 1.51
C ASN A 406 24.34 -3.16 1.03
N ASP A 407 24.52 -2.99 -0.29
CA ASP A 407 24.97 -1.75 -0.93
C ASP A 407 23.87 -0.69 -1.06
N VAL A 408 22.60 -1.06 -0.85
CA VAL A 408 21.47 -0.16 -1.14
C VAL A 408 20.46 -0.03 0.00
N VAL A 409 20.50 -0.91 1.00
CA VAL A 409 19.59 -0.85 2.16
C VAL A 409 20.22 -0.07 3.32
N ASN A 410 19.36 0.48 4.18
CA ASN A 410 19.75 1.07 5.45
C ASN A 410 19.57 0.05 6.61
N ASP A 411 19.94 0.44 7.83
CA ASP A 411 19.85 -0.42 9.03
C ASP A 411 18.44 -0.96 9.29
N LEU A 412 17.38 -0.30 8.81
CA LEU A 412 15.98 -0.74 9.01
C LEU A 412 15.55 -1.86 8.05
N ASN A 413 16.34 -2.10 7.01
CA ASN A 413 16.05 -3.10 5.98
C ASN A 413 17.28 -4.00 5.71
N PHE A 414 18.25 -3.98 6.63
CA PHE A 414 19.44 -4.83 6.53
C PHE A 414 19.07 -6.29 6.79
N VAL A 415 19.63 -7.20 6.00
CA VAL A 415 19.40 -8.64 6.15
C VAL A 415 20.29 -9.19 7.26
N GLU A 416 19.66 -9.58 8.38
CA GLU A 416 20.36 -10.20 9.49
C GLU A 416 20.87 -11.59 9.14
N GLU A 417 21.87 -12.09 9.88
CA GLU A 417 22.50 -13.36 9.58
C GLU A 417 21.50 -14.56 9.65
N ASP A 418 20.64 -14.56 10.65
CA ASP A 418 19.61 -15.59 10.85
C ASP A 418 18.52 -15.56 9.75
N GLU A 419 18.17 -14.37 9.24
CA GLU A 419 17.27 -14.21 8.12
C GLU A 419 17.88 -14.79 6.82
N ARG A 420 19.16 -14.57 6.59
CA ARG A 420 19.89 -15.15 5.45
C ARG A 420 20.06 -16.66 5.59
N GLU A 421 20.42 -17.14 6.78
CA GLU A 421 20.60 -18.55 7.05
C GLU A 421 19.34 -19.37 6.82
N VAL A 422 18.15 -18.84 7.15
CA VAL A 422 16.89 -19.53 6.90
C VAL A 422 16.66 -19.76 5.40
N PHE A 423 17.00 -18.79 4.53
CA PHE A 423 16.95 -18.97 3.08
C PHE A 423 17.90 -20.10 2.64
N PHE A 424 19.16 -20.03 3.05
CA PHE A 424 20.18 -21.00 2.62
C PHE A 424 19.86 -22.43 3.10
N ASN A 425 19.45 -22.58 4.35
CA ASN A 425 19.12 -23.88 4.93
C ASN A 425 17.92 -24.50 4.22
N THR A 426 16.84 -23.74 4.04
CA THR A 426 15.61 -24.24 3.40
C THR A 426 15.85 -24.63 1.94
N LEU A 427 16.59 -23.84 1.18
CA LEU A 427 16.92 -24.16 -0.21
C LEU A 427 17.81 -25.41 -0.31
N ASN A 428 18.84 -25.52 0.55
CA ASN A 428 19.72 -26.69 0.59
C ASN A 428 18.97 -27.96 1.00
N GLU A 429 18.09 -27.91 2.00
CA GLU A 429 17.28 -29.05 2.44
C GLU A 429 16.33 -29.55 1.35
N ASN A 430 15.89 -28.66 0.46
CA ASN A 430 15.04 -29.00 -0.69
C ASN A 430 15.82 -29.23 -1.99
N ASN A 431 17.16 -29.27 -1.94
CA ASN A 431 18.07 -29.48 -3.10
C ASN A 431 17.85 -28.46 -4.23
N VAL A 432 17.50 -27.21 -3.89
CA VAL A 432 17.40 -26.10 -4.82
C VAL A 432 18.77 -25.43 -4.95
N GLU A 433 19.32 -25.41 -6.18
CA GLU A 433 20.55 -24.67 -6.47
C GLU A 433 20.27 -23.16 -6.53
N PHE A 434 21.16 -22.37 -5.94
CA PHE A 434 21.07 -20.92 -5.97
C PHE A 434 22.44 -20.25 -5.95
N ILE A 435 22.48 -19.00 -6.40
CA ILE A 435 23.65 -18.12 -6.29
C ILE A 435 23.27 -16.98 -5.34
N HIS A 436 24.19 -16.59 -4.45
CA HIS A 436 23.96 -15.47 -3.53
C HIS A 436 25.00 -14.36 -3.74
N TYR A 437 24.52 -13.12 -3.72
CA TYR A 437 25.31 -11.89 -3.74
C TYR A 437 25.01 -11.04 -2.50
N ASP A 438 26.05 -10.48 -1.91
CA ASP A 438 25.89 -9.52 -0.82
C ASP A 438 25.35 -8.17 -1.33
N ASN A 439 25.67 -7.81 -2.56
CA ASN A 439 25.38 -6.52 -3.18
C ASN A 439 24.41 -6.67 -4.37
N LEU A 440 23.41 -5.80 -4.43
CA LEU A 440 22.43 -5.79 -5.51
C LEU A 440 23.04 -5.43 -6.87
N LYS A 441 23.94 -4.43 -6.91
CA LYS A 441 24.56 -3.99 -8.16
C LYS A 441 25.37 -5.10 -8.84
N GLU A 442 26.14 -5.86 -8.07
CA GLU A 442 26.91 -7.01 -8.58
C GLU A 442 25.95 -8.11 -9.06
N CYS A 443 24.95 -8.43 -8.28
CA CYS A 443 23.90 -9.38 -8.59
C CYS A 443 23.23 -9.09 -9.95
N LEU A 444 22.76 -7.85 -10.14
CA LEU A 444 22.11 -7.42 -11.38
C LEU A 444 23.05 -7.45 -12.58
N SER A 445 24.30 -6.98 -12.40
CA SER A 445 25.30 -6.96 -13.47
C SER A 445 25.64 -8.37 -13.95
N ASP A 446 25.91 -9.29 -13.03
CA ASP A 446 26.28 -10.66 -13.38
C ASP A 446 25.10 -11.42 -14.00
N THR A 447 23.88 -11.23 -13.46
CA THR A 447 22.67 -11.83 -14.02
C THR A 447 22.40 -11.32 -15.43
N TYR A 448 22.48 -10.01 -15.66
CA TYR A 448 22.30 -9.44 -16.99
C TYR A 448 23.31 -9.94 -18.01
N ASN A 449 24.60 -10.03 -17.63
CA ASN A 449 25.67 -10.53 -18.50
C ASN A 449 25.56 -12.03 -18.79
N LYS A 450 24.91 -12.80 -17.92
CA LYS A 450 24.69 -14.24 -18.08
C LYS A 450 23.49 -14.56 -18.97
N ALA A 451 22.45 -13.74 -18.93
CA ALA A 451 21.20 -13.99 -19.65
C ALA A 451 21.36 -13.80 -21.16
N ASP A 452 20.83 -14.74 -21.92
CA ASP A 452 20.65 -14.59 -23.36
C ASP A 452 19.48 -13.67 -23.69
N LYS A 453 19.45 -13.11 -24.90
CA LYS A 453 18.40 -12.16 -25.35
C LYS A 453 16.96 -12.66 -25.23
N LYS A 454 16.75 -13.98 -25.24
CA LYS A 454 15.42 -14.60 -25.16
C LYS A 454 15.06 -15.10 -23.77
N ASP A 455 16.01 -15.04 -22.84
CA ASP A 455 15.76 -15.35 -21.46
C ASP A 455 14.93 -14.25 -20.79
N ILE A 456 14.39 -14.55 -19.63
CA ILE A 456 13.65 -13.58 -18.84
C ILE A 456 14.37 -13.41 -17.50
N ILE A 457 14.50 -12.16 -17.04
CA ILE A 457 14.95 -11.82 -15.71
C ILE A 457 13.74 -11.28 -14.95
N LEU A 458 13.40 -11.91 -13.84
CA LEU A 458 12.38 -11.46 -12.91
C LEU A 458 13.04 -10.97 -11.64
N LEU A 459 12.87 -9.70 -11.32
CA LEU A 459 13.33 -9.08 -10.08
C LEU A 459 12.18 -9.06 -9.09
N ILE A 460 12.36 -9.64 -7.90
CA ILE A 460 11.35 -9.66 -6.84
C ILE A 460 11.95 -9.26 -5.49
N GLY A 461 11.13 -8.69 -4.64
CA GLY A 461 11.48 -8.30 -3.27
C GLY A 461 11.00 -6.91 -2.90
N ALA A 462 11.05 -6.59 -1.60
CA ALA A 462 10.70 -5.27 -1.08
C ALA A 462 11.88 -4.27 -1.23
N GLN A 463 12.19 -3.52 -0.19
CA GLN A 463 13.15 -2.40 -0.19
C GLN A 463 14.55 -2.76 -0.72
N GLY A 464 14.98 -4.01 -0.56
CA GLY A 464 16.26 -4.48 -1.10
C GLY A 464 16.34 -4.44 -2.63
N MET A 465 15.20 -4.34 -3.34
CA MET A 465 15.13 -4.26 -4.81
C MET A 465 14.75 -2.85 -5.31
N ASP A 466 14.41 -1.87 -4.44
CA ASP A 466 13.94 -0.54 -4.85
C ASP A 466 14.82 0.19 -5.88
N PRO A 467 16.16 0.17 -5.81
CA PRO A 467 16.99 0.87 -6.78
C PRO A 467 17.30 0.09 -8.05
N ALA A 468 16.70 -1.10 -8.26
CA ALA A 468 17.04 -2.00 -9.37
C ALA A 468 16.91 -1.33 -10.74
N GLU A 469 15.82 -0.60 -11.02
CA GLU A 469 15.64 0.12 -12.28
C GLU A 469 16.76 1.13 -12.54
N SER A 470 17.15 1.89 -11.50
CA SER A 470 18.24 2.87 -11.63
C SER A 470 19.58 2.19 -11.87
N LEU A 471 19.87 1.10 -11.15
CA LEU A 471 21.11 0.34 -11.31
C LEU A 471 21.19 -0.32 -12.68
N LEU A 472 20.08 -0.86 -13.20
CA LEU A 472 20.04 -1.46 -14.53
C LEU A 472 20.31 -0.41 -15.64
N LYS A 473 19.83 0.81 -15.52
CA LYS A 473 20.13 1.90 -16.48
C LYS A 473 21.64 2.20 -16.58
N ASP A 474 22.41 1.90 -15.54
CA ASP A 474 23.86 2.05 -15.54
C ASP A 474 24.59 0.80 -16.10
N ILE A 475 23.91 -0.35 -16.17
CA ILE A 475 24.45 -1.64 -16.61
C ILE A 475 24.16 -1.87 -18.10
N ILE A 476 22.94 -1.52 -18.56
CA ILE A 476 22.47 -1.65 -19.94
C ILE A 476 22.88 -0.43 -20.78
#